data_3274d6f46f7d3e6236007428f406c04e
#
_entry.id   3274d6f46f7d3e6236007428f406c04e
#
_cell.length_a   1.000
_cell.length_b   1.000
_cell.length_c   1.000
_cell.angle_alpha   90.00
_cell.angle_beta   90.00
_cell.angle_gamma   90.00
#
_symmetry.space_group_name_H-M   'P 1'
#
loop_
_entity.id
_entity.type
_entity.pdbx_description
1 polymer ?
#
loop_
_entity_poly.entity_id
_entity_poly.type
_entity_poly.pdbx_seq_one_letter_code
_entity_poly.pdbx_strand_id
1 'polypeptide(L)'
;MKQVRIMDEGAIRRALTRISYEIIEQQKDVSNLVMIGIKTRGITLAKRIAEKISSLEKIKVPVGEIDITLYRDDRHDIENEEAPVLNGTSIPFNIKGKQVVLVDDVLFTGRTVRAALDAIMDIDRPKRISLAILIDRGHRELPIRPDFIGKNVPTSLEEVIHVHLLEDDASEEVIIENE
;
A
#
# COMPACT_ATOMS: atom_id res chain seq x y z
N MET A 1 16.73 12.97 -19.59
CA MET A 1 15.95 12.73 -18.36
C MET A 1 16.89 12.79 -17.16
N LYS A 2 16.56 13.56 -16.14
CA LYS A 2 17.40 13.67 -14.93
C LYS A 2 16.74 12.83 -13.85
N GLN A 3 17.40 11.75 -13.45
CA GLN A 3 16.97 10.93 -12.33
C GLN A 3 17.66 11.37 -11.05
N VAL A 4 16.92 11.45 -9.97
CA VAL A 4 17.44 11.78 -8.63
C VAL A 4 16.97 10.71 -7.66
N ARG A 5 17.91 10.04 -6.99
CA ARG A 5 17.59 9.11 -5.92
C ARG A 5 17.19 9.85 -4.65
N ILE A 6 16.00 9.58 -4.14
CA ILE A 6 15.45 10.22 -2.94
C ILE A 6 15.46 9.31 -1.71
N MET A 7 15.55 8.00 -1.90
CA MET A 7 15.77 7.02 -0.82
C MET A 7 16.68 5.90 -1.32
N ASP A 8 17.63 5.50 -0.51
CA ASP A 8 18.43 4.30 -0.66
C ASP A 8 17.82 3.13 0.14
N GLU A 9 18.38 1.94 0.03
CA GLU A 9 17.99 0.75 0.78
C GLU A 9 17.88 1.01 2.29
N GLY A 10 18.89 1.69 2.86
CA GLY A 10 18.90 2.01 4.29
C GLY A 10 17.75 2.94 4.70
N ALA A 11 17.43 3.93 3.86
CA ALA A 11 16.32 4.85 4.09
C ALA A 11 14.95 4.14 4.00
N ILE A 12 14.78 3.25 3.02
CA ILE A 12 13.56 2.42 2.90
C ILE A 12 13.40 1.54 4.15
N ARG A 13 14.45 0.83 4.55
CA ARG A 13 14.43 -0.03 5.74
C ARG A 13 14.06 0.76 7.01
N ARG A 14 14.64 1.94 7.23
CA ARG A 14 14.32 2.78 8.40
C ARG A 14 12.88 3.29 8.36
N ALA A 15 12.38 3.67 7.18
CA ALA A 15 10.99 4.10 7.01
C ALA A 15 10.00 2.98 7.37
N LEU A 16 10.21 1.76 6.86
CA LEU A 16 9.36 0.62 7.15
C LEU A 16 9.44 0.20 8.63
N THR A 17 10.61 0.28 9.25
CA THR A 17 10.78 0.03 10.68
C THR A 17 9.97 1.05 11.50
N ARG A 18 10.07 2.33 11.18
CA ARG A 18 9.29 3.38 11.85
C ARG A 18 7.79 3.17 11.67
N ILE A 19 7.32 2.90 10.45
CA ILE A 19 5.91 2.60 10.18
C ILE A 19 5.43 1.41 11.01
N SER A 20 6.23 0.35 11.13
CA SER A 20 5.89 -0.82 11.93
C SER A 20 5.66 -0.47 13.40
N TYR A 21 6.54 0.34 14.00
CA TYR A 21 6.36 0.83 15.37
C TYR A 21 5.15 1.76 15.52
N GLU A 22 4.91 2.65 14.56
CA GLU A 22 3.75 3.54 14.56
C GLU A 22 2.43 2.74 14.50
N ILE A 23 2.38 1.68 13.70
CA ILE A 23 1.23 0.76 13.64
C ILE A 23 1.01 0.09 15.00
N ILE A 24 2.05 -0.46 15.60
CA ILE A 24 1.95 -1.11 16.92
C ILE A 24 1.47 -0.11 17.98
N GLU A 25 2.01 1.10 17.99
CA GLU A 25 1.64 2.13 18.95
C GLU A 25 0.18 2.57 18.80
N GLN A 26 -0.29 2.74 17.56
CA GLN A 26 -1.68 3.11 17.28
C GLN A 26 -2.66 1.98 17.60
N GLN A 27 -2.25 0.74 17.41
CA GLN A 27 -3.06 -0.46 17.65
C GLN A 27 -2.80 -0.97 19.06
N LYS A 28 -3.68 -0.71 20.00
CA LYS A 28 -3.56 -1.22 21.38
C LYS A 28 -3.56 -2.75 21.45
N ASP A 29 -4.18 -3.42 20.48
CA ASP A 29 -4.24 -4.87 20.35
C ASP A 29 -3.97 -5.25 18.90
N VAL A 30 -2.78 -5.79 18.65
CA VAL A 30 -2.34 -6.25 17.33
C VAL A 30 -2.83 -7.66 16.98
N SER A 31 -3.52 -8.36 17.88
CA SER A 31 -4.05 -9.71 17.62
C SER A 31 -5.09 -9.76 16.51
N ASN A 32 -5.78 -8.64 16.26
CA ASN A 32 -6.77 -8.47 15.20
C ASN A 32 -6.24 -7.72 13.97
N LEU A 33 -4.93 -7.49 13.90
CA LEU A 33 -4.30 -6.81 12.78
C LEU A 33 -4.12 -7.75 11.60
N VAL A 34 -4.47 -7.26 10.41
CA VAL A 34 -4.16 -7.88 9.13
C VAL A 34 -3.62 -6.83 8.17
N MET A 35 -2.71 -7.23 7.30
CA MET A 35 -2.12 -6.36 6.28
C MET A 35 -2.68 -6.74 4.91
N ILE A 36 -3.00 -5.76 4.09
CA ILE A 36 -3.40 -5.98 2.70
C ILE A 36 -2.54 -5.08 1.81
N GLY A 37 -1.75 -5.69 0.94
CA GLY A 37 -0.92 -4.98 -0.01
C GLY A 37 -1.60 -4.83 -1.36
N ILE A 38 -1.51 -3.64 -1.95
CA ILE A 38 -1.95 -3.39 -3.33
C ILE A 38 -0.85 -3.90 -4.27
N LYS A 39 -1.26 -4.71 -5.24
CA LYS A 39 -0.36 -5.27 -6.25
C LYS A 39 0.30 -4.14 -7.06
N THR A 40 1.61 -4.11 -7.28
CA THR A 40 2.60 -5.16 -7.02
C THR A 40 3.44 -4.86 -5.77
N ARG A 41 4.07 -3.70 -5.68
CA ARG A 41 5.04 -3.33 -4.62
C ARG A 41 4.40 -3.14 -3.26
N GLY A 42 3.13 -2.76 -3.20
CA GLY A 42 2.37 -2.71 -1.96
C GLY A 42 2.32 -4.06 -1.24
N ILE A 43 2.31 -5.18 -1.97
CA ILE A 43 2.37 -6.53 -1.41
C ILE A 43 3.71 -6.77 -0.72
N THR A 44 4.81 -6.47 -1.38
CA THR A 44 6.16 -6.60 -0.83
C THR A 44 6.33 -5.76 0.43
N LEU A 45 5.89 -4.50 0.40
CA LEU A 45 5.93 -3.61 1.56
C LEU A 45 5.06 -4.13 2.71
N ALA A 46 3.85 -4.63 2.42
CA ALA A 46 2.96 -5.22 3.42
C ALA A 46 3.60 -6.44 4.09
N LYS A 47 4.24 -7.32 3.33
CA LYS A 47 4.96 -8.48 3.84
C LYS A 47 6.11 -8.07 4.78
N ARG A 48 6.93 -7.10 4.37
CA ARG A 48 8.04 -6.58 5.18
C ARG A 48 7.57 -5.96 6.50
N ILE A 49 6.50 -5.17 6.46
CA ILE A 49 5.92 -4.57 7.67
C ILE A 49 5.32 -5.64 8.57
N ALA A 50 4.57 -6.60 8.01
CA ALA A 50 3.97 -7.69 8.76
C ALA A 50 5.03 -8.57 9.45
N GLU A 51 6.12 -8.90 8.78
CA GLU A 51 7.25 -9.65 9.35
C GLU A 51 7.89 -8.88 10.51
N LYS A 52 8.08 -7.58 10.35
CA LYS A 52 8.65 -6.74 11.41
C LYS A 52 7.75 -6.71 12.65
N ILE A 53 6.45 -6.47 12.48
CA ILE A 53 5.48 -6.48 13.56
C ILE A 53 5.39 -7.86 14.22
N SER A 54 5.34 -8.93 13.40
CA SER A 54 5.29 -10.30 13.90
C SER A 54 6.49 -10.65 14.77
N SER A 55 7.67 -10.18 14.38
CA SER A 55 8.92 -10.37 15.16
C SER A 55 8.90 -9.58 16.47
N LEU A 56 8.44 -8.34 16.45
CA LEU A 56 8.40 -7.46 17.63
C LEU A 56 7.36 -7.91 18.66
N GLU A 57 6.17 -8.26 18.20
CA GLU A 57 5.02 -8.59 19.06
C GLU A 57 4.86 -10.10 19.33
N LYS A 58 5.71 -10.95 18.72
CA LYS A 58 5.66 -12.42 18.84
C LYS A 58 4.30 -13.01 18.44
N ILE A 59 3.70 -12.45 17.41
CA ILE A 59 2.44 -12.90 16.81
C ILE A 59 2.64 -13.13 15.31
N LYS A 60 1.65 -13.76 14.67
CA LYS A 60 1.59 -13.85 13.21
C LYS A 60 0.60 -12.81 12.67
N VAL A 61 1.08 -11.86 11.87
CA VAL A 61 0.25 -10.90 11.15
C VAL A 61 -0.04 -11.45 9.76
N PRO A 62 -1.30 -11.79 9.43
CA PRO A 62 -1.65 -12.26 8.08
C PRO A 62 -1.48 -11.16 7.03
N VAL A 63 -1.07 -11.53 5.83
CA VAL A 63 -0.94 -10.62 4.69
C VAL A 63 -1.81 -11.11 3.53
N GLY A 64 -2.70 -10.25 3.07
CA GLY A 64 -3.48 -10.44 1.86
C GLY A 64 -2.97 -9.56 0.71
N GLU A 65 -3.36 -9.94 -0.48
CA GLU A 65 -3.00 -9.27 -1.74
C GLU A 65 -4.26 -8.80 -2.46
N ILE A 66 -4.27 -7.58 -2.97
CA ILE A 66 -5.39 -7.06 -3.72
C ILE A 66 -4.94 -6.52 -5.08
N ASP A 67 -5.64 -6.96 -6.12
CA ASP A 67 -5.49 -6.43 -7.47
C ASP A 67 -6.66 -5.49 -7.78
N ILE A 68 -6.35 -4.23 -8.00
CA ILE A 68 -7.34 -3.18 -8.23
C ILE A 68 -7.65 -2.95 -9.71
N THR A 69 -7.10 -3.74 -10.62
CA THR A 69 -7.20 -3.50 -12.06
C THR A 69 -8.64 -3.36 -12.54
N LEU A 70 -9.57 -4.10 -11.92
CA LEU A 70 -11.00 -4.07 -12.25
C LEU A 70 -11.78 -2.93 -11.59
N TYR A 71 -11.21 -2.27 -10.59
CA TYR A 71 -11.85 -1.18 -9.81
C TYR A 71 -11.35 0.22 -10.22
N ARG A 72 -10.45 0.31 -11.21
CA ARG A 72 -9.91 1.58 -11.67
C ARG A 72 -10.92 2.32 -12.54
N ASP A 73 -11.17 3.57 -12.23
CA ASP A 73 -12.09 4.47 -12.93
C ASP A 73 -11.45 5.17 -14.15
N ASP A 74 -10.15 5.00 -14.39
CA ASP A 74 -9.40 5.53 -15.53
C ASP A 74 -9.46 4.62 -16.78
N ARG A 75 -10.14 3.47 -16.71
CA ARG A 75 -10.37 2.58 -17.86
C ARG A 75 -11.79 2.74 -18.40
N HIS A 76 -11.93 3.56 -19.42
CA HIS A 76 -13.20 3.82 -20.08
C HIS A 76 -13.64 2.74 -21.12
N ASP A 77 -12.91 1.66 -21.28
CA ASP A 77 -13.15 0.67 -22.35
C ASP A 77 -13.35 -0.76 -21.82
N ILE A 78 -14.42 -0.99 -21.05
CA ILE A 78 -14.92 -2.36 -20.89
C ILE A 78 -16.45 -2.35 -20.99
N GLU A 79 -16.93 -2.39 -22.23
CA GLU A 79 -18.26 -2.85 -22.56
C GLU A 79 -18.31 -4.39 -22.44
N ASN A 80 -18.46 -4.91 -21.23
CA ASN A 80 -18.95 -6.26 -20.99
C ASN A 80 -19.47 -6.38 -19.56
N GLU A 81 -20.78 -6.58 -19.46
CA GLU A 81 -21.56 -6.78 -18.23
C GLU A 81 -21.32 -8.17 -17.60
N GLU A 82 -20.11 -8.60 -17.40
CA GLU A 82 -19.83 -9.74 -16.54
C GLU A 82 -19.29 -9.25 -15.19
N ALA A 83 -19.86 -9.81 -14.11
CA ALA A 83 -19.42 -9.50 -12.74
C ALA A 83 -17.89 -9.59 -12.66
N PRO A 84 -17.20 -8.58 -12.08
CA PRO A 84 -15.75 -8.54 -12.07
C PRO A 84 -15.22 -9.78 -11.33
N VAL A 85 -14.59 -10.67 -12.08
CA VAL A 85 -13.82 -11.76 -11.49
C VAL A 85 -12.59 -11.14 -10.87
N LEU A 86 -12.42 -11.27 -9.55
CA LEU A 86 -11.28 -10.77 -8.78
C LEU A 86 -10.02 -11.58 -9.11
N ASN A 87 -9.56 -11.49 -10.35
CA ASN A 87 -8.32 -12.14 -10.78
C ASN A 87 -7.11 -11.47 -10.11
N GLY A 88 -6.38 -12.24 -9.28
CA GLY A 88 -5.17 -11.79 -8.61
C GLY A 88 -5.37 -11.24 -7.20
N THR A 89 -6.60 -11.13 -6.70
CA THR A 89 -6.88 -10.85 -5.29
C THR A 89 -6.82 -12.14 -4.50
N SER A 90 -6.03 -12.16 -3.42
CA SER A 90 -5.89 -13.29 -2.51
C SER A 90 -5.88 -12.80 -1.06
N ILE A 91 -7.00 -12.96 -0.38
CA ILE A 91 -7.15 -12.68 1.06
C ILE A 91 -7.63 -13.97 1.74
N PRO A 92 -6.69 -14.90 2.08
CA PRO A 92 -7.02 -16.24 2.55
C PRO A 92 -7.38 -16.28 4.04
N PHE A 93 -8.00 -15.22 4.55
CA PHE A 93 -8.42 -15.10 5.95
C PHE A 93 -9.66 -14.21 6.04
N ASN A 94 -10.37 -14.32 7.16
CA ASN A 94 -11.53 -13.47 7.43
C ASN A 94 -11.09 -12.07 7.86
N ILE A 95 -11.64 -11.03 7.23
CA ILE A 95 -11.38 -9.62 7.57
C ILE A 95 -12.50 -8.98 8.37
N LYS A 96 -13.63 -9.66 8.57
CA LYS A 96 -14.77 -9.14 9.34
C LYS A 96 -14.35 -8.78 10.75
N GLY A 97 -14.59 -7.53 11.13
CA GLY A 97 -14.23 -7.02 12.44
C GLY A 97 -12.73 -6.86 12.71
N LYS A 98 -11.89 -7.14 11.71
CA LYS A 98 -10.43 -6.99 11.81
C LYS A 98 -10.00 -5.53 11.60
N GLN A 99 -8.82 -5.22 12.08
CA GLN A 99 -8.13 -3.97 11.75
C GLN A 99 -7.24 -4.22 10.54
N VAL A 100 -7.60 -3.61 9.43
CA VAL A 100 -6.87 -3.73 8.16
C VAL A 100 -5.91 -2.56 8.04
N VAL A 101 -4.65 -2.83 7.71
CA VAL A 101 -3.72 -1.82 7.20
C VAL A 101 -3.52 -2.09 5.71
N LEU A 102 -4.04 -1.19 4.88
CA LEU A 102 -3.85 -1.19 3.44
C LEU A 102 -2.50 -0.56 3.12
N VAL A 103 -1.71 -1.20 2.29
CA VAL A 103 -0.32 -0.79 1.99
C VAL A 103 -0.13 -0.60 0.51
N ASP A 104 0.49 0.53 0.14
CA ASP A 104 0.92 0.82 -1.23
C ASP A 104 2.27 1.56 -1.23
N ASP A 105 2.92 1.63 -2.38
CA ASP A 105 4.22 2.27 -2.53
C ASP A 105 4.12 3.79 -2.69
N VAL A 106 3.27 4.28 -3.60
CA VAL A 106 3.13 5.71 -3.92
C VAL A 106 1.69 6.17 -3.83
N LEU A 107 1.44 7.21 -3.08
CA LEU A 107 0.15 7.90 -3.04
C LEU A 107 0.21 9.16 -3.88
N PHE A 108 -0.67 9.26 -4.86
CA PHE A 108 -0.82 10.37 -5.78
C PHE A 108 -2.22 10.99 -5.68
N THR A 109 -3.11 10.67 -6.62
CA THR A 109 -4.47 11.23 -6.65
C THR A 109 -5.40 10.66 -5.59
N GLY A 110 -5.13 9.45 -5.11
CA GLY A 110 -5.98 8.67 -4.21
C GLY A 110 -6.90 7.67 -4.92
N ARG A 111 -6.92 7.64 -6.26
CA ARG A 111 -7.82 6.78 -7.03
C ARG A 111 -7.52 5.30 -6.86
N THR A 112 -6.25 4.91 -6.80
CA THR A 112 -5.81 3.55 -6.50
C THR A 112 -6.30 3.09 -5.13
N VAL A 113 -6.14 3.92 -4.11
CA VAL A 113 -6.60 3.63 -2.75
C VAL A 113 -8.12 3.51 -2.69
N ARG A 114 -8.85 4.40 -3.35
CA ARG A 114 -10.32 4.31 -3.44
C ARG A 114 -10.74 2.97 -4.02
N ALA A 115 -10.14 2.56 -5.14
CA ALA A 115 -10.43 1.28 -5.76
C ALA A 115 -10.17 0.09 -4.82
N ALA A 116 -9.07 0.13 -4.07
CA ALA A 116 -8.75 -0.89 -3.08
C ALA A 116 -9.75 -0.92 -1.91
N LEU A 117 -10.21 0.24 -1.45
CA LEU A 117 -11.24 0.32 -0.41
C LEU A 117 -12.56 -0.30 -0.87
N ASP A 118 -13.00 -0.01 -2.10
CA ASP A 118 -14.19 -0.61 -2.69
C ASP A 118 -14.05 -2.15 -2.75
N ALA A 119 -12.91 -2.64 -3.23
CA ALA A 119 -12.64 -4.07 -3.33
C ALA A 119 -12.62 -4.78 -1.96
N ILE A 120 -12.05 -4.18 -0.94
CA ILE A 120 -12.04 -4.73 0.43
C ILE A 120 -13.47 -4.79 0.98
N MET A 121 -14.25 -3.74 0.81
CA MET A 121 -15.63 -3.68 1.34
C MET A 121 -16.58 -4.63 0.59
N ASP A 122 -16.30 -4.97 -0.65
CA ASP A 122 -17.05 -6.02 -1.39
C ASP A 122 -16.79 -7.42 -0.83
N ILE A 123 -15.64 -7.64 -0.18
CA ILE A 123 -15.34 -8.94 0.44
C ILE A 123 -16.05 -9.10 1.78
N ASP A 124 -15.84 -8.16 2.69
CA ASP A 124 -16.48 -8.13 4.02
C ASP A 124 -16.26 -6.77 4.70
N ARG A 125 -16.82 -6.61 5.90
CA ARG A 125 -16.74 -5.38 6.68
C ARG A 125 -15.67 -5.46 7.76
N PRO A 126 -14.47 -4.90 7.56
CA PRO A 126 -13.49 -4.73 8.62
C PRO A 126 -13.98 -3.74 9.68
N LYS A 127 -13.40 -3.82 10.87
CA LYS A 127 -13.66 -2.83 11.94
C LYS A 127 -13.10 -1.46 11.57
N ARG A 128 -11.94 -1.44 10.94
CA ARG A 128 -11.22 -0.23 10.51
C ARG A 128 -10.29 -0.56 9.36
N ILE A 129 -10.09 0.39 8.46
CA ILE A 129 -9.05 0.37 7.44
C ILE A 129 -8.16 1.59 7.68
N SER A 130 -6.86 1.36 7.89
CA SER A 130 -5.83 2.40 7.93
C SER A 130 -4.95 2.27 6.68
N LEU A 131 -4.30 3.35 6.28
CA LEU A 131 -3.49 3.43 5.08
C LEU A 131 -2.03 3.67 5.41
N ALA A 132 -1.15 2.80 4.94
CA ALA A 132 0.30 2.94 5.02
C ALA A 132 0.90 3.10 3.62
N ILE A 133 1.67 4.17 3.41
CA ILE A 133 2.25 4.54 2.12
C ILE A 133 3.74 4.80 2.30
N LEU A 134 4.56 4.27 1.40
CA LEU A 134 6.00 4.56 1.43
C LEU A 134 6.29 6.01 1.02
N ILE A 135 5.71 6.47 -0.09
CA ILE A 135 5.90 7.82 -0.62
C ILE A 135 4.56 8.51 -0.85
N ASP A 136 4.36 9.64 -0.20
CA ASP A 136 3.26 10.56 -0.54
C ASP A 136 3.82 11.70 -1.40
N ARG A 137 3.39 11.76 -2.67
CA ARG A 137 3.87 12.77 -3.62
C ARG A 137 2.96 13.99 -3.77
N GLY A 138 1.84 14.01 -3.06
CA GLY A 138 0.83 15.06 -3.19
C GLY A 138 -0.11 14.89 -4.38
N HIS A 139 -0.72 15.97 -4.83
CA HIS A 139 -1.65 16.05 -5.97
C HIS A 139 -2.94 15.23 -5.80
N ARG A 140 -3.48 15.23 -4.60
CA ARG A 140 -4.71 14.52 -4.29
C ARG A 140 -5.88 15.05 -5.10
N GLU A 141 -6.70 14.16 -5.66
CA GLU A 141 -8.00 14.45 -6.28
C GLU A 141 -9.18 13.97 -5.41
N LEU A 142 -8.92 13.08 -4.47
CA LEU A 142 -9.88 12.54 -3.52
C LEU A 142 -9.45 12.86 -2.08
N PRO A 143 -10.39 12.96 -1.12
CA PRO A 143 -10.11 13.29 0.28
C PRO A 143 -9.54 12.08 1.04
N ILE A 144 -8.41 11.56 0.57
CA ILE A 144 -7.70 10.40 1.12
C ILE A 144 -6.38 10.86 1.70
N ARG A 145 -6.10 10.47 2.95
CA ARG A 145 -4.85 10.73 3.66
C ARG A 145 -4.27 9.43 4.21
N PRO A 146 -2.97 9.21 4.12
CA PRO A 146 -2.34 8.08 4.77
C PRO A 146 -2.28 8.30 6.29
N ASP A 147 -2.44 7.22 7.05
CA ASP A 147 -2.22 7.21 8.49
C ASP A 147 -0.74 7.05 8.82
N PHE A 148 -0.01 6.33 7.96
CA PHE A 148 1.42 6.06 8.10
C PHE A 148 2.13 6.39 6.80
N ILE A 149 3.19 7.19 6.87
CA ILE A 149 3.91 7.69 5.69
C ILE A 149 5.41 7.42 5.88
N GLY A 150 6.03 6.81 4.87
CA GLY A 150 7.49 6.68 4.84
C GLY A 150 8.18 8.00 4.63
N LYS A 151 7.83 8.70 3.57
CA LYS A 151 8.36 10.03 3.24
C LYS A 151 7.35 10.85 2.45
N ASN A 152 7.23 12.13 2.80
CA ASN A 152 6.55 13.11 1.98
C ASN A 152 7.54 13.67 0.95
N VAL A 153 7.19 13.60 -0.32
CA VAL A 153 8.01 14.07 -1.44
C VAL A 153 7.14 14.91 -2.36
N PRO A 154 6.98 16.20 -2.07
CA PRO A 154 6.25 17.09 -2.98
C PRO A 154 6.88 17.06 -4.37
N THR A 155 6.08 16.83 -5.39
CA THR A 155 6.51 16.73 -6.79
C THR A 155 5.75 17.72 -7.65
N SER A 156 6.26 18.00 -8.87
CA SER A 156 5.43 18.55 -9.93
C SER A 156 4.53 17.48 -10.54
N LEU A 157 3.59 17.86 -11.38
CA LEU A 157 2.74 16.89 -12.10
C LEU A 157 3.53 16.09 -13.16
N GLU A 158 4.60 16.70 -13.70
CA GLU A 158 5.46 16.12 -14.73
C GLU A 158 6.52 15.16 -14.17
N GLU A 159 6.75 15.20 -12.86
CA GLU A 159 7.69 14.30 -12.20
C GLU A 159 7.03 12.97 -11.89
N VAL A 160 7.78 11.88 -12.04
CA VAL A 160 7.33 10.52 -11.74
C VAL A 160 8.19 9.93 -10.62
N ILE A 161 7.54 9.29 -9.66
CA ILE A 161 8.22 8.53 -8.61
C ILE A 161 8.26 7.06 -8.99
N HIS A 162 9.45 6.48 -8.96
CA HIS A 162 9.66 5.03 -9.12
C HIS A 162 10.18 4.44 -7.82
N VAL A 163 9.46 3.45 -7.31
CA VAL A 163 9.90 2.63 -6.18
C VAL A 163 10.42 1.32 -6.72
N HIS A 164 11.66 0.99 -6.39
CA HIS A 164 12.28 -0.29 -6.71
C HIS A 164 12.52 -1.06 -5.41
N LEU A 165 12.12 -2.33 -5.39
CA LEU A 165 12.29 -3.25 -4.27
C LEU A 165 12.97 -4.52 -4.76
N LEU A 166 13.90 -5.07 -3.98
CA LEU A 166 14.71 -6.22 -4.42
C LEU A 166 13.89 -7.44 -4.83
N GLU A 167 12.74 -7.66 -4.19
CA GLU A 167 11.86 -8.79 -4.50
C GLU A 167 11.14 -8.64 -5.86
N ASP A 168 10.93 -7.41 -6.29
CA ASP A 168 10.16 -7.07 -7.50
C ASP A 168 11.07 -6.55 -8.64
N ASP A 169 12.21 -5.94 -8.25
CA ASP A 169 13.11 -5.22 -9.13
C ASP A 169 14.59 -5.66 -8.89
N ALA A 170 15.50 -5.26 -9.73
CA ALA A 170 16.92 -5.58 -9.55
C ALA A 170 17.65 -4.63 -8.58
N SER A 171 16.97 -3.63 -8.03
CA SER A 171 17.54 -2.61 -7.15
C SER A 171 16.60 -2.29 -5.98
N GLU A 172 17.15 -1.59 -4.99
CA GLU A 172 16.42 -1.15 -3.80
C GLU A 172 16.61 0.35 -3.63
N GLU A 173 15.70 1.14 -4.15
CA GLU A 173 15.76 2.60 -4.10
C GLU A 173 14.43 3.26 -4.45
N VAL A 174 14.31 4.52 -4.14
CA VAL A 174 13.25 5.38 -4.68
C VAL A 174 13.90 6.50 -5.47
N ILE A 175 13.47 6.67 -6.70
CA ILE A 175 13.95 7.72 -7.60
C ILE A 175 12.79 8.60 -8.05
N ILE A 176 13.13 9.86 -8.33
CA ILE A 176 12.26 10.82 -9.02
C ILE A 176 12.84 11.07 -10.40
N GLU A 177 12.01 11.07 -11.40
CA GLU A 177 12.36 11.28 -12.79
C GLU A 177 11.52 12.42 -13.37
N ASN A 178 12.16 13.30 -14.12
CA ASN A 178 11.47 14.32 -14.90
C ASN A 178 11.30 13.79 -16.34
N GLU A 179 10.07 13.78 -16.82
CA GLU A 179 9.77 13.54 -18.23
C GLU A 179 10.36 14.63 -19.15
#